data_4ebef0f4a97702370f70c7281e6df935
#
_entry.id   4ebef0f4a97702370f70c7281e6df935
#
_cell.length_a   1.000
_cell.length_b   1.000
_cell.length_c   1.000
_cell.angle_alpha   90.00
_cell.angle_beta   90.00
_cell.angle_gamma   90.00
#
_symmetry.space_group_name_H-M   'P 1'
#
loop_
_entity.id
_entity.type
_entity.pdbx_description
1 polymer ?
#
loop_
_entity_poly.entity_id
_entity_poly.type
_entity_poly.pdbx_seq_one_letter_code
_entity_poly.pdbx_strand_id
1 'polypeptide(L)'
;MKGVVTTAGSEFLAKHASPAKRDAKCLAIARQSGVQFVGKTNLSELAVAVSGMNAYYGTPRNPLDRGRIPGGSSSGSAVAVANDEADVAFGTDTAGSIRVPAACCGVVGLKTTFGLVPIDGVYPIAPNRLDTIGPLAKDIAGTVRGMDLLQAGFSARYRQAVAAKPSADGLRIGRVYIEGTNPNVDRAVDDALAATGFKVVNLSREFTDKWIQAQKDAATVAAVGAWLYDQKFQNESQVTIRTKAVIALGGVQYKTAYPEALRKETAWKSELRRTFEHVDFIALPTLKNLPPHVPLFGGTVAFEARALALQNTQAVNFGEVPALAIPIPIAHQSVPVTSLQLVGRRFAEADLLNAGRLVEAAVKNR
;
A
#
# COMPACT_ATOMS: atom_id res chain seq x y z
N MET A 1 17.55 6.30 -8.52
CA MET A 1 18.11 7.66 -8.71
C MET A 1 19.46 7.52 -9.40
N LYS A 2 19.72 8.36 -10.42
CA LYS A 2 21.01 8.39 -11.14
C LYS A 2 22.17 8.60 -10.17
N GLY A 3 23.26 7.88 -10.36
CA GLY A 3 24.47 7.95 -9.53
C GLY A 3 24.37 7.26 -8.16
N VAL A 4 23.23 6.65 -7.82
CA VAL A 4 23.01 5.98 -6.54
C VAL A 4 22.69 4.51 -6.76
N VAL A 5 23.24 3.61 -5.93
CA VAL A 5 22.96 2.18 -5.99
C VAL A 5 21.49 1.92 -5.61
N THR A 6 20.79 1.11 -6.39
CA THR A 6 19.45 0.62 -6.05
C THR A 6 19.61 -0.65 -5.22
N THR A 7 19.65 -0.48 -3.90
CA THR A 7 19.91 -1.58 -2.97
C THR A 7 18.70 -2.43 -2.65
N ALA A 8 17.49 -1.91 -2.88
CA ALA A 8 16.22 -2.57 -2.53
C ALA A 8 16.22 -3.17 -1.09
N GLY A 9 16.87 -2.49 -0.12
CA GLY A 9 17.00 -2.98 1.25
C GLY A 9 17.90 -4.20 1.44
N SER A 10 18.59 -4.67 0.38
CA SER A 10 19.39 -5.88 0.39
C SER A 10 20.87 -5.57 0.63
N GLU A 11 21.50 -6.33 1.54
CA GLU A 11 22.95 -6.33 1.75
C GLU A 11 23.71 -6.74 0.49
N PHE A 12 23.23 -7.79 -0.20
CA PHE A 12 23.85 -8.27 -1.43
C PHE A 12 23.91 -7.17 -2.49
N LEU A 13 22.76 -6.52 -2.77
CA LEU A 13 22.71 -5.45 -3.75
C LEU A 13 23.52 -4.21 -3.32
N ALA A 14 23.57 -3.91 -2.03
CA ALA A 14 24.39 -2.80 -1.52
C ALA A 14 25.89 -2.99 -1.81
N LYS A 15 26.38 -4.23 -1.74
CA LYS A 15 27.80 -4.58 -1.91
C LYS A 15 28.18 -4.84 -3.38
N HIS A 16 27.24 -5.30 -4.22
CA HIS A 16 27.57 -5.83 -5.54
C HIS A 16 26.92 -5.07 -6.71
N ALA A 17 25.87 -4.27 -6.47
CA ALA A 17 25.23 -3.52 -7.55
C ALA A 17 25.96 -2.22 -7.87
N SER A 18 25.95 -1.84 -9.15
CA SER A 18 26.51 -0.56 -9.60
C SER A 18 25.50 0.58 -9.45
N PRO A 19 25.96 1.84 -9.30
CA PRO A 19 25.10 3.01 -9.33
C PRO A 19 24.27 3.09 -10.61
N ALA A 20 23.00 3.49 -10.47
CA ALA A 20 22.08 3.61 -11.59
C ALA A 20 22.55 4.66 -12.60
N LYS A 21 22.55 4.32 -13.90
CA LYS A 21 22.99 5.20 -15.00
C LYS A 21 22.00 6.33 -15.29
N ARG A 22 20.73 6.16 -14.91
CA ARG A 22 19.61 7.13 -15.10
C ARG A 22 18.66 7.10 -13.93
N ASP A 23 17.86 8.15 -13.79
CA ASP A 23 16.73 8.16 -12.87
C ASP A 23 15.64 7.17 -13.33
N ALA A 24 14.85 6.65 -12.40
CA ALA A 24 13.61 5.97 -12.73
C ALA A 24 12.63 6.97 -13.35
N LYS A 25 11.83 6.53 -14.35
CA LYS A 25 10.91 7.42 -15.09
C LYS A 25 9.93 8.15 -14.18
N CYS A 26 9.47 7.53 -13.10
CA CYS A 26 8.58 8.15 -12.13
C CYS A 26 9.14 9.41 -11.46
N LEU A 27 10.46 9.63 -11.47
CA LEU A 27 11.10 10.79 -10.86
C LEU A 27 11.24 11.97 -11.82
N ALA A 28 10.88 11.83 -13.09
CA ALA A 28 11.14 12.87 -14.13
C ALA A 28 10.45 14.20 -13.80
N ILE A 29 9.17 14.16 -13.40
CA ILE A 29 8.39 15.37 -13.05
C ILE A 29 8.94 15.98 -11.78
N ALA A 30 9.21 15.20 -10.74
CA ALA A 30 9.81 15.70 -9.51
C ALA A 30 11.16 16.40 -9.75
N ARG A 31 12.01 15.86 -10.64
CA ARG A 31 13.26 16.52 -11.05
C ARG A 31 13.04 17.87 -11.71
N GLN A 32 12.05 17.96 -12.60
CA GLN A 32 11.71 19.18 -13.32
C GLN A 32 11.04 20.23 -12.42
N SER A 33 10.36 19.79 -11.35
CA SER A 33 9.65 20.69 -10.42
C SER A 33 10.58 21.42 -9.42
N GLY A 34 11.88 21.14 -9.43
CA GLY A 34 12.85 21.79 -8.55
C GLY A 34 12.74 21.38 -7.07
N VAL A 35 12.04 20.29 -6.75
CA VAL A 35 11.94 19.79 -5.38
C VAL A 35 13.27 19.25 -4.88
N GLN A 36 13.54 19.41 -3.60
CA GLN A 36 14.71 18.86 -2.96
C GLN A 36 14.51 17.35 -2.67
N PHE A 37 15.39 16.51 -3.19
CA PHE A 37 15.47 15.10 -2.81
C PHE A 37 16.33 14.97 -1.55
N VAL A 38 15.70 14.73 -0.41
CA VAL A 38 16.39 14.62 0.89
C VAL A 38 17.08 13.27 1.08
N GLY A 39 16.67 12.23 0.34
CA GLY A 39 17.33 10.94 0.42
C GLY A 39 16.54 9.79 -0.18
N LYS A 40 16.99 8.58 0.14
CA LYS A 40 16.28 7.31 -0.10
C LYS A 40 15.94 6.70 1.25
N THR A 41 14.74 6.17 1.34
CA THR A 41 14.23 5.58 2.57
C THR A 41 14.57 4.08 2.67
N ASN A 42 14.59 3.56 3.88
CA ASN A 42 14.72 2.14 4.15
C ASN A 42 13.45 1.37 3.75
N LEU A 43 13.60 0.09 3.48
CA LEU A 43 12.50 -0.80 3.10
C LEU A 43 12.80 -2.25 3.48
N SER A 44 11.79 -3.13 3.44
CA SER A 44 11.99 -4.57 3.56
C SER A 44 12.92 -5.08 2.46
N GLU A 45 13.78 -6.06 2.78
CA GLU A 45 14.71 -6.63 1.82
C GLU A 45 13.99 -7.13 0.55
N LEU A 46 14.49 -6.70 -0.62
CA LEU A 46 13.94 -6.96 -1.96
C LEU A 46 12.43 -6.60 -2.08
N ALA A 47 11.93 -5.76 -1.18
CA ALA A 47 10.53 -5.33 -1.08
C ALA A 47 9.51 -6.47 -0.82
N VAL A 48 9.92 -7.68 -0.46
CA VAL A 48 9.04 -8.87 -0.40
C VAL A 48 8.47 -9.20 1.00
N ALA A 49 8.62 -8.31 1.99
CA ALA A 49 8.08 -8.52 3.34
C ALA A 49 7.16 -7.36 3.78
N VAL A 50 6.13 -7.69 4.56
CA VAL A 50 5.09 -6.72 4.99
C VAL A 50 5.34 -6.12 6.37
N SER A 51 6.27 -6.66 7.16
CA SER A 51 6.58 -6.14 8.49
C SER A 51 7.35 -4.82 8.47
N GLY A 52 8.07 -4.52 7.39
CA GLY A 52 8.98 -3.38 7.31
C GLY A 52 10.33 -3.61 8.00
N MET A 53 10.56 -4.82 8.51
CA MET A 53 11.81 -5.16 9.18
C MET A 53 12.95 -5.36 8.18
N ASN A 54 14.11 -4.79 8.50
CA ASN A 54 15.32 -4.95 7.70
C ASN A 54 16.51 -5.28 8.62
N ALA A 55 17.18 -6.40 8.34
CA ALA A 55 18.28 -6.87 9.17
C ALA A 55 19.60 -6.12 8.90
N TYR A 56 19.82 -5.66 7.69
CA TYR A 56 21.06 -5.01 7.28
C TYR A 56 21.07 -3.51 7.58
N TYR A 57 20.03 -2.79 7.13
CA TYR A 57 19.93 -1.34 7.34
C TYR A 57 19.28 -0.94 8.68
N GLY A 58 18.81 -1.91 9.45
CA GLY A 58 17.98 -1.68 10.63
C GLY A 58 16.50 -1.45 10.28
N THR A 59 15.64 -1.71 11.25
CA THR A 59 14.19 -1.53 11.09
C THR A 59 13.81 -0.11 11.49
N PRO A 60 13.13 0.67 10.62
CA PRO A 60 12.59 1.97 11.01
C PRO A 60 11.63 1.84 12.19
N ARG A 61 11.67 2.78 13.12
CA ARG A 61 10.84 2.71 14.34
C ARG A 61 9.47 3.30 14.05
N ASN A 62 8.42 2.54 14.37
CA ASN A 62 7.04 3.02 14.21
C ASN A 62 6.81 4.27 15.09
N PRO A 63 6.39 5.41 14.50
CA PRO A 63 6.23 6.66 15.25
C PRO A 63 5.10 6.63 16.30
N LEU A 64 4.09 5.78 16.11
CA LEU A 64 2.96 5.67 17.04
C LEU A 64 3.27 4.79 18.26
N ASP A 65 4.12 3.77 18.06
CA ASP A 65 4.59 2.87 19.11
C ASP A 65 5.89 2.19 18.64
N ARG A 66 7.01 2.60 19.21
CA ARG A 66 8.37 2.10 18.85
C ARG A 66 8.55 0.59 19.02
N GLY A 67 7.68 -0.04 19.81
CA GLY A 67 7.65 -1.49 20.02
C GLY A 67 6.92 -2.26 18.93
N ARG A 68 6.20 -1.57 18.03
CA ARG A 68 5.45 -2.19 16.94
C ARG A 68 6.18 -2.10 15.61
N ILE A 69 5.83 -3.00 14.67
CA ILE A 69 6.38 -2.92 13.32
C ILE A 69 5.91 -1.65 12.60
N PRO A 70 6.76 -1.05 11.75
CA PRO A 70 6.37 0.11 10.93
C PRO A 70 5.49 -0.28 9.73
N GLY A 71 5.31 -1.59 9.46
CA GLY A 71 4.72 -2.05 8.21
C GLY A 71 5.65 -1.86 7.01
N GLY A 72 5.38 -2.61 5.95
CA GLY A 72 6.24 -2.62 4.76
C GLY A 72 5.48 -2.95 3.47
N SER A 73 6.26 -2.95 2.41
CA SER A 73 7.72 -2.85 2.32
C SER A 73 8.27 -1.42 2.38
N SER A 74 7.51 -0.36 2.07
CA SER A 74 7.95 1.05 2.08
C SER A 74 7.99 1.65 3.50
N SER A 75 8.59 0.92 4.45
CA SER A 75 8.60 1.26 5.88
C SER A 75 9.25 2.60 6.18
N GLY A 76 10.44 2.86 5.63
CA GLY A 76 11.15 4.11 5.83
C GLY A 76 10.43 5.31 5.22
N SER A 77 9.68 5.13 4.12
CA SER A 77 8.89 6.20 3.51
C SER A 77 7.76 6.67 4.44
N ALA A 78 7.04 5.74 5.08
CA ALA A 78 6.00 6.08 6.03
C ALA A 78 6.57 6.73 7.30
N VAL A 79 7.67 6.18 7.83
CA VAL A 79 8.33 6.71 9.04
C VAL A 79 8.91 8.10 8.81
N ALA A 80 9.59 8.34 7.68
CA ALA A 80 10.17 9.63 7.34
C ALA A 80 9.11 10.75 7.28
N VAL A 81 7.96 10.46 6.64
CA VAL A 81 6.84 11.39 6.59
C VAL A 81 6.23 11.62 7.97
N ALA A 82 6.01 10.56 8.74
CA ALA A 82 5.43 10.68 10.07
C ALA A 82 6.30 11.49 11.04
N ASN A 83 7.64 11.44 10.88
CA ASN A 83 8.63 12.15 11.69
C ASN A 83 9.01 13.55 11.14
N ASP A 84 8.35 14.08 10.11
CA ASP A 84 8.72 15.35 9.46
C ASP A 84 10.11 15.37 8.80
N GLU A 85 10.66 14.21 8.48
CA GLU A 85 11.93 14.11 7.74
C GLU A 85 11.74 14.38 6.23
N ALA A 86 10.52 14.27 5.74
CA ALA A 86 10.12 14.60 4.38
C ALA A 86 8.63 15.01 4.32
N ASP A 87 8.28 16.01 3.50
CA ASP A 87 6.89 16.41 3.26
C ASP A 87 6.11 15.33 2.52
N VAL A 88 6.78 14.65 1.59
CA VAL A 88 6.25 13.58 0.75
C VAL A 88 7.33 12.52 0.58
N ALA A 89 6.95 11.27 0.67
CA ALA A 89 7.79 10.15 0.27
C ALA A 89 7.08 9.31 -0.81
N PHE A 90 7.85 8.65 -1.65
CA PHE A 90 7.33 7.68 -2.61
C PHE A 90 7.54 6.26 -2.11
N GLY A 91 6.60 5.39 -2.43
CA GLY A 91 6.68 3.98 -2.20
C GLY A 91 6.26 3.18 -3.43
N THR A 92 6.47 1.87 -3.38
CA THR A 92 5.89 0.91 -4.33
C THR A 92 4.83 0.06 -3.63
N ASP A 93 3.82 -0.39 -4.37
CA ASP A 93 2.74 -1.20 -3.82
C ASP A 93 2.40 -2.33 -4.80
N THR A 94 2.83 -3.55 -4.47
CA THR A 94 2.55 -4.78 -5.20
C THR A 94 1.41 -5.56 -4.55
N ALA A 95 1.34 -5.52 -3.20
CA ALA A 95 0.36 -6.25 -2.40
C ALA A 95 -0.12 -5.44 -1.18
N GLY A 96 0.25 -4.14 -1.08
CA GLY A 96 -0.08 -3.27 0.04
C GLY A 96 1.09 -2.42 0.54
N SER A 97 2.24 -2.45 -0.14
CA SER A 97 3.50 -1.90 0.38
C SER A 97 3.59 -0.37 0.51
N ILE A 98 2.58 0.38 0.08
CA ILE A 98 2.34 1.80 0.43
C ILE A 98 1.32 1.86 1.59
N ARG A 99 0.20 1.17 1.45
CA ARG A 99 -0.96 1.27 2.32
C ARG A 99 -0.73 0.65 3.70
N VAL A 100 -0.02 -0.48 3.75
CA VAL A 100 0.31 -1.16 5.02
C VAL A 100 1.19 -0.28 5.90
N PRO A 101 2.36 0.24 5.45
CA PRO A 101 3.15 1.13 6.28
C PRO A 101 2.44 2.45 6.59
N ALA A 102 1.63 3.00 5.68
CA ALA A 102 0.79 4.16 5.98
C ALA A 102 -0.16 3.89 7.14
N ALA A 103 -0.85 2.74 7.13
CA ALA A 103 -1.75 2.31 8.20
C ALA A 103 -1.03 2.08 9.54
N CYS A 104 0.19 1.51 9.50
CA CYS A 104 0.98 1.26 10.71
C CYS A 104 1.53 2.54 11.34
N CYS A 105 1.89 3.53 10.53
CA CYS A 105 2.57 4.75 10.97
C CYS A 105 1.64 5.97 11.11
N GLY A 106 0.34 5.82 10.84
CA GLY A 106 -0.65 6.89 10.98
C GLY A 106 -0.51 8.01 9.94
N VAL A 107 -0.12 7.69 8.72
CA VAL A 107 -0.01 8.62 7.60
C VAL A 107 -0.94 8.23 6.45
N VAL A 108 -1.14 9.12 5.50
CA VAL A 108 -1.91 8.85 4.28
C VAL A 108 -1.01 8.16 3.26
N GLY A 109 -1.50 7.09 2.62
CA GLY A 109 -0.79 6.39 1.56
C GLY A 109 -1.70 6.07 0.38
N LEU A 110 -1.34 6.53 -0.81
CA LEU A 110 -2.09 6.29 -2.04
C LEU A 110 -1.39 5.25 -2.92
N LYS A 111 -2.04 4.11 -3.11
CA LYS A 111 -1.74 3.21 -4.21
C LYS A 111 -2.46 3.71 -5.47
N THR A 112 -1.73 3.98 -6.54
CA THR A 112 -2.30 4.43 -7.82
C THR A 112 -2.90 3.27 -8.63
N THR A 113 -3.69 3.60 -9.64
CA THR A 113 -4.10 2.65 -10.68
C THR A 113 -2.88 2.02 -11.33
N PHE A 114 -2.95 0.70 -11.59
CA PHE A 114 -1.88 0.01 -12.32
C PHE A 114 -1.66 0.64 -13.70
N GLY A 115 -0.40 0.96 -14.00
CA GLY A 115 0.01 1.60 -15.26
C GLY A 115 -0.13 3.13 -15.30
N LEU A 116 -0.69 3.78 -14.24
CA LEU A 116 -0.81 5.24 -14.21
C LEU A 116 0.56 5.93 -14.08
N VAL A 117 1.42 5.42 -13.21
CA VAL A 117 2.77 5.94 -13.00
C VAL A 117 3.77 4.96 -13.61
N PRO A 118 4.72 5.41 -14.44
CA PRO A 118 5.70 4.53 -15.07
C PRO A 118 6.66 3.94 -14.02
N ILE A 119 6.91 2.63 -14.10
CA ILE A 119 7.77 1.89 -13.16
C ILE A 119 9.18 1.59 -13.72
N ASP A 120 9.51 2.06 -14.92
CA ASP A 120 10.84 1.87 -15.51
C ASP A 120 11.95 2.41 -14.61
N GLY A 121 12.91 1.55 -14.29
CA GLY A 121 14.03 1.87 -13.40
C GLY A 121 13.73 1.74 -11.91
N VAL A 122 12.56 1.23 -11.55
CA VAL A 122 12.19 0.83 -10.19
C VAL A 122 12.49 -0.65 -9.98
N TYR A 123 12.86 -1.03 -8.75
CA TYR A 123 13.10 -2.44 -8.43
C TYR A 123 11.78 -3.22 -8.52
N PRO A 124 11.70 -4.28 -9.35
CA PRO A 124 10.45 -4.97 -9.64
C PRO A 124 10.14 -6.10 -8.66
N ILE A 125 8.85 -6.37 -8.44
CA ILE A 125 8.33 -7.64 -7.89
C ILE A 125 7.45 -8.31 -8.96
N ALA A 126 6.37 -7.66 -9.36
CA ALA A 126 5.45 -8.13 -10.39
C ALA A 126 5.07 -6.97 -11.35
N PRO A 127 6.05 -6.42 -12.12
CA PRO A 127 5.92 -5.15 -12.83
C PRO A 127 4.86 -5.16 -13.94
N ASN A 128 4.59 -6.34 -14.50
CA ASN A 128 3.61 -6.47 -15.58
C ASN A 128 2.18 -6.76 -15.08
N ARG A 129 1.95 -6.74 -13.75
CA ARG A 129 0.66 -7.16 -13.19
C ARG A 129 0.21 -6.37 -11.97
N LEU A 130 1.10 -6.12 -10.99
CA LEU A 130 0.69 -5.62 -9.68
C LEU A 130 1.41 -4.34 -9.25
N ASP A 131 2.67 -4.14 -9.69
CA ASP A 131 3.52 -3.05 -9.18
C ASP A 131 2.97 -1.68 -9.54
N THR A 132 2.80 -0.85 -8.53
CA THR A 132 2.40 0.55 -8.66
C THR A 132 3.32 1.43 -7.81
N ILE A 133 3.36 2.72 -8.14
CA ILE A 133 4.07 3.73 -7.36
C ILE A 133 3.06 4.76 -6.90
N GLY A 134 3.23 5.25 -5.67
CA GLY A 134 2.38 6.31 -5.16
C GLY A 134 3.02 7.05 -3.98
N PRO A 135 2.41 8.16 -3.58
CA PRO A 135 2.89 8.99 -2.49
C PRO A 135 2.42 8.51 -1.13
N LEU A 136 3.26 8.80 -0.12
CA LEU A 136 2.92 8.84 1.29
C LEU A 136 3.10 10.28 1.78
N ALA A 137 2.16 10.78 2.57
CA ALA A 137 2.20 12.11 3.16
C ALA A 137 1.42 12.13 4.49
N LYS A 138 1.59 13.18 5.30
CA LYS A 138 0.85 13.30 6.58
C LYS A 138 -0.64 13.45 6.41
N ASP A 139 -1.08 14.03 5.30
CA ASP A 139 -2.47 14.39 5.02
C ASP A 139 -2.79 14.25 3.53
N ILE A 140 -4.07 14.45 3.20
CA ILE A 140 -4.55 14.41 1.82
C ILE A 140 -3.90 15.51 0.96
N ALA A 141 -3.69 16.70 1.50
CA ALA A 141 -3.08 17.79 0.75
C ALA A 141 -1.63 17.47 0.36
N GLY A 142 -0.86 16.88 1.26
CA GLY A 142 0.48 16.35 0.97
C GLY A 142 0.46 15.24 -0.07
N THR A 143 -0.52 14.34 0.01
CA THR A 143 -0.69 13.26 -0.98
C THR A 143 -1.01 13.80 -2.36
N VAL A 144 -1.82 14.86 -2.47
CA VAL A 144 -2.09 15.58 -3.74
C VAL A 144 -0.81 16.19 -4.30
N ARG A 145 0.00 16.86 -3.46
CA ARG A 145 1.33 17.38 -3.87
C ARG A 145 2.23 16.26 -4.38
N GLY A 146 2.25 15.12 -3.68
CA GLY A 146 2.98 13.94 -4.12
C GLY A 146 2.52 13.40 -5.47
N MET A 147 1.23 13.42 -5.74
CA MET A 147 0.69 13.03 -7.05
C MET A 147 1.06 14.00 -8.16
N ASP A 148 1.17 15.31 -7.90
CA ASP A 148 1.67 16.28 -8.89
C ASP A 148 3.13 15.99 -9.30
N LEU A 149 3.93 15.46 -8.38
CA LEU A 149 5.31 15.07 -8.66
C LEU A 149 5.43 13.76 -9.45
N LEU A 150 4.35 12.98 -9.55
CA LEU A 150 4.27 11.72 -10.31
C LEU A 150 3.47 11.86 -11.61
N GLN A 151 2.54 12.83 -11.66
CA GLN A 151 1.57 13.03 -12.74
C GLN A 151 1.33 14.53 -12.95
N ALA A 152 1.88 15.09 -14.03
CA ALA A 152 1.73 16.51 -14.33
C ALA A 152 0.26 16.96 -14.32
N GLY A 153 -0.02 18.08 -13.65
CA GLY A 153 -1.34 18.70 -13.59
C GLY A 153 -2.35 17.94 -12.73
N PHE A 154 -1.91 17.04 -11.85
CA PHE A 154 -2.81 16.28 -10.99
C PHE A 154 -3.62 17.18 -10.05
N SER A 155 -3.01 18.22 -9.45
CA SER A 155 -3.72 19.17 -8.58
C SER A 155 -4.85 19.91 -9.29
N ALA A 156 -4.76 20.14 -10.59
CA ALA A 156 -5.87 20.71 -11.36
C ALA A 156 -7.05 19.74 -11.45
N ARG A 157 -6.79 18.46 -11.75
CA ARG A 157 -7.82 17.41 -11.75
C ARG A 157 -8.45 17.23 -10.37
N TYR A 158 -7.63 17.27 -9.32
CA TYR A 158 -8.12 17.20 -7.94
C TYR A 158 -9.04 18.38 -7.60
N ARG A 159 -8.68 19.62 -7.95
CA ARG A 159 -9.57 20.78 -7.74
C ARG A 159 -10.89 20.64 -8.48
N GLN A 160 -10.89 20.09 -9.70
CA GLN A 160 -12.11 19.80 -10.45
C GLN A 160 -12.97 18.74 -9.71
N ALA A 161 -12.37 17.66 -9.19
CA ALA A 161 -13.08 16.66 -8.40
C ALA A 161 -13.70 17.25 -7.13
N VAL A 162 -12.96 18.12 -6.42
CA VAL A 162 -13.48 18.86 -5.24
C VAL A 162 -14.65 19.77 -5.62
N ALA A 163 -14.54 20.51 -6.72
CA ALA A 163 -15.62 21.40 -7.18
C ALA A 163 -16.87 20.61 -7.61
N ALA A 164 -16.70 19.45 -8.23
CA ALA A 164 -17.79 18.59 -8.66
C ALA A 164 -18.50 17.89 -7.49
N LYS A 165 -17.78 17.57 -6.41
CA LYS A 165 -18.27 16.88 -5.20
C LYS A 165 -17.69 17.53 -3.94
N PRO A 166 -18.19 18.73 -3.56
CA PRO A 166 -17.63 19.48 -2.42
C PRO A 166 -17.98 18.88 -1.07
N SER A 167 -19.06 18.10 -0.98
CA SER A 167 -19.57 17.43 0.21
C SER A 167 -19.71 15.92 0.02
N ALA A 168 -20.07 15.21 1.08
CA ALA A 168 -20.36 13.77 1.06
C ALA A 168 -21.73 13.43 0.47
N ASP A 169 -22.56 14.45 0.20
CA ASP A 169 -23.95 14.26 -0.23
C ASP A 169 -24.02 13.44 -1.53
N GLY A 170 -24.84 12.38 -1.44
CA GLY A 170 -25.06 11.48 -2.56
C GLY A 170 -23.92 10.51 -2.86
N LEU A 171 -22.77 10.60 -2.17
CA LEU A 171 -21.69 9.62 -2.32
C LEU A 171 -22.06 8.31 -1.60
N ARG A 172 -22.03 7.21 -2.36
CA ARG A 172 -22.36 5.86 -1.90
C ARG A 172 -21.10 5.06 -1.64
N ILE A 173 -20.99 4.50 -0.45
CA ILE A 173 -19.86 3.69 -0.02
C ILE A 173 -20.30 2.24 0.16
N GLY A 174 -19.68 1.32 -0.55
CA GLY A 174 -19.82 -0.13 -0.34
C GLY A 174 -18.92 -0.59 0.81
N ARG A 175 -19.50 -0.87 1.98
CA ARG A 175 -18.76 -1.35 3.16
C ARG A 175 -18.56 -2.85 3.08
N VAL A 176 -17.31 -3.31 3.23
CA VAL A 176 -16.92 -4.73 3.27
C VAL A 176 -16.48 -5.09 4.68
N TYR A 177 -17.12 -6.10 5.28
CA TYR A 177 -16.71 -6.68 6.55
C TYR A 177 -15.93 -7.97 6.32
N ILE A 178 -14.71 -8.04 6.83
CA ILE A 178 -13.83 -9.21 6.70
C ILE A 178 -13.78 -9.94 8.03
N GLU A 179 -14.14 -11.21 8.02
CA GLU A 179 -14.11 -12.07 9.21
C GLU A 179 -12.71 -12.07 9.87
N GLY A 180 -12.69 -12.07 11.21
CA GLY A 180 -11.46 -11.99 12.00
C GLY A 180 -10.87 -10.59 12.12
N THR A 181 -11.60 -9.55 11.66
CA THR A 181 -11.24 -8.15 11.96
C THR A 181 -11.54 -7.85 13.43
N ASN A 182 -10.64 -7.11 14.09
CA ASN A 182 -10.86 -6.62 15.45
C ASN A 182 -12.11 -5.72 15.48
N PRO A 183 -13.09 -5.99 16.37
CA PRO A 183 -14.34 -5.21 16.41
C PRO A 183 -14.14 -3.70 16.64
N ASN A 184 -13.08 -3.30 17.35
CA ASN A 184 -12.78 -1.87 17.54
C ASN A 184 -12.28 -1.23 16.25
N VAL A 185 -11.57 -1.99 15.39
CA VAL A 185 -11.13 -1.51 14.08
C VAL A 185 -12.33 -1.34 13.14
N ASP A 186 -13.25 -2.31 13.09
CA ASP A 186 -14.48 -2.20 12.29
C ASP A 186 -15.32 -1.02 12.77
N ARG A 187 -15.52 -0.86 14.09
CA ARG A 187 -16.25 0.27 14.67
C ARG A 187 -15.60 1.61 14.29
N ALA A 188 -14.28 1.73 14.38
CA ALA A 188 -13.58 2.95 13.99
C ALA A 188 -13.81 3.33 12.51
N VAL A 189 -13.85 2.33 11.63
CA VAL A 189 -14.18 2.54 10.20
C VAL A 189 -15.63 3.02 10.07
N ASP A 190 -16.57 2.35 10.73
CA ASP A 190 -18.00 2.69 10.66
C ASP A 190 -18.26 4.09 11.23
N ASP A 191 -17.63 4.45 12.34
CA ASP A 191 -17.70 5.78 12.96
C ASP A 191 -17.13 6.87 12.04
N ALA A 192 -16.03 6.61 11.35
CA ALA A 192 -15.44 7.55 10.41
C ALA A 192 -16.34 7.78 9.18
N LEU A 193 -16.92 6.70 8.64
CA LEU A 193 -17.86 6.79 7.51
C LEU A 193 -19.13 7.54 7.90
N ALA A 194 -19.68 7.25 9.08
CA ALA A 194 -20.87 7.94 9.62
C ALA A 194 -20.59 9.43 9.86
N ALA A 195 -19.44 9.77 10.46
CA ALA A 195 -19.05 11.16 10.70
C ALA A 195 -18.91 11.96 9.41
N THR A 196 -18.49 11.31 8.31
CA THR A 196 -18.33 11.96 7.00
C THR A 196 -19.70 12.24 6.35
N GLY A 197 -20.75 11.53 6.75
CA GLY A 197 -22.10 11.67 6.17
C GLY A 197 -22.26 10.92 4.83
N PHE A 198 -21.45 9.92 4.58
CA PHE A 198 -21.59 9.07 3.39
C PHE A 198 -22.85 8.18 3.47
N LYS A 199 -23.46 7.91 2.32
CA LYS A 199 -24.47 6.87 2.21
C LYS A 199 -23.80 5.49 2.17
N VAL A 200 -23.78 4.81 3.30
CA VAL A 200 -23.13 3.48 3.43
C VAL A 200 -24.12 2.37 3.03
N VAL A 201 -23.64 1.44 2.21
CA VAL A 201 -24.34 0.21 1.81
C VAL A 201 -23.43 -0.98 2.12
N ASN A 202 -23.91 -1.95 2.88
CA ASN A 202 -23.13 -3.15 3.15
C ASN A 202 -23.08 -4.03 1.89
N LEU A 203 -21.88 -4.35 1.43
CA LEU A 203 -21.70 -5.30 0.34
C LEU A 203 -22.01 -6.72 0.81
N SER A 204 -22.46 -7.56 -0.11
CA SER A 204 -22.91 -8.91 0.20
C SER A 204 -21.79 -9.83 0.69
N ARG A 205 -22.16 -10.93 1.37
CA ARG A 205 -21.22 -11.98 1.74
C ARG A 205 -20.53 -12.59 0.51
N GLU A 206 -21.28 -12.76 -0.58
CA GLU A 206 -20.70 -13.25 -1.85
C GLU A 206 -19.57 -12.35 -2.36
N PHE A 207 -19.75 -11.01 -2.30
CA PHE A 207 -18.69 -10.06 -2.65
C PHE A 207 -17.48 -10.21 -1.71
N THR A 208 -17.73 -10.34 -0.41
CA THR A 208 -16.67 -10.54 0.59
C THR A 208 -15.88 -11.83 0.33
N ASP A 209 -16.54 -12.91 -0.01
CA ASP A 209 -15.88 -14.18 -0.33
C ASP A 209 -15.01 -14.06 -1.60
N LYS A 210 -15.51 -13.36 -2.64
CA LYS A 210 -14.73 -13.03 -3.84
C LYS A 210 -13.53 -12.14 -3.52
N TRP A 211 -13.68 -11.16 -2.63
CA TRP A 211 -12.58 -10.32 -2.15
C TRP A 211 -11.48 -11.15 -1.49
N ILE A 212 -11.85 -12.05 -0.58
CA ILE A 212 -10.91 -12.94 0.11
C ILE A 212 -10.20 -13.86 -0.88
N GLN A 213 -10.92 -14.39 -1.89
CA GLN A 213 -10.30 -15.19 -2.93
C GLN A 213 -9.32 -14.37 -3.76
N ALA A 214 -9.69 -13.16 -4.18
CA ALA A 214 -8.83 -12.26 -4.93
C ALA A 214 -7.56 -11.87 -4.14
N GLN A 215 -7.64 -11.74 -2.80
CA GLN A 215 -6.46 -11.56 -1.96
C GLN A 215 -5.47 -12.73 -2.04
N LYS A 216 -5.98 -13.97 -2.01
CA LYS A 216 -5.16 -15.19 -2.11
C LYS A 216 -4.51 -15.30 -3.48
N ASP A 217 -5.27 -15.04 -4.55
CA ASP A 217 -4.78 -15.10 -5.93
C ASP A 217 -3.71 -14.01 -6.17
N ALA A 218 -3.92 -12.79 -5.66
CA ALA A 218 -2.93 -11.71 -5.70
C ALA A 218 -1.64 -12.05 -4.95
N ALA A 219 -1.75 -12.68 -3.76
CA ALA A 219 -0.59 -13.14 -2.99
C ALA A 219 0.24 -14.16 -3.78
N THR A 220 -0.44 -15.10 -4.47
CA THR A 220 0.20 -16.06 -5.38
C THR A 220 0.94 -15.35 -6.51
N VAL A 221 0.30 -14.39 -7.18
CA VAL A 221 0.91 -13.62 -8.28
C VAL A 221 2.11 -12.81 -7.79
N ALA A 222 2.03 -12.19 -6.61
CA ALA A 222 3.13 -11.44 -6.03
C ALA A 222 4.32 -12.33 -5.66
N ALA A 223 4.08 -13.49 -5.02
CA ALA A 223 5.14 -14.44 -4.67
C ALA A 223 5.83 -15.01 -5.92
N VAL A 224 5.04 -15.35 -6.95
CA VAL A 224 5.58 -15.82 -8.23
C VAL A 224 6.37 -14.71 -8.92
N GLY A 225 5.91 -13.47 -8.87
CA GLY A 225 6.67 -12.33 -9.36
C GLY A 225 8.03 -12.20 -8.69
N ALA A 226 8.06 -12.25 -7.34
CA ALA A 226 9.30 -12.23 -6.58
C ALA A 226 10.24 -13.37 -7.01
N TRP A 227 9.71 -14.60 -7.23
CA TRP A 227 10.53 -15.70 -7.71
C TRP A 227 11.07 -15.44 -9.13
N LEU A 228 10.28 -14.96 -10.07
CA LEU A 228 10.70 -14.71 -11.45
C LEU A 228 11.86 -13.71 -11.54
N TYR A 229 11.89 -12.69 -10.68
CA TYR A 229 12.92 -11.66 -10.68
C TYR A 229 14.10 -11.96 -9.75
N ASP A 230 13.86 -12.62 -8.61
CA ASP A 230 14.81 -12.73 -7.52
C ASP A 230 15.33 -14.15 -7.25
N GLN A 231 14.91 -15.19 -8.01
CA GLN A 231 15.40 -16.56 -7.85
C GLN A 231 16.93 -16.68 -7.89
N LYS A 232 17.59 -15.78 -8.60
CA LYS A 232 19.05 -15.69 -8.67
C LYS A 232 19.72 -15.43 -7.31
N PHE A 233 18.97 -14.91 -6.33
CA PHE A 233 19.47 -14.61 -4.98
C PHE A 233 19.25 -15.76 -3.99
N GLN A 234 18.66 -16.88 -4.39
CA GLN A 234 18.34 -18.00 -3.49
C GLN A 234 19.57 -18.59 -2.80
N ASN A 235 20.72 -18.59 -3.47
CA ASN A 235 21.95 -19.16 -2.92
C ASN A 235 22.87 -18.11 -2.29
N GLU A 236 22.53 -16.83 -2.31
CA GLU A 236 23.38 -15.76 -1.80
C GLU A 236 23.31 -15.71 -0.28
N SER A 237 24.46 -15.83 0.40
CA SER A 237 24.53 -15.84 1.88
C SER A 237 24.07 -14.51 2.51
N GLN A 238 24.17 -13.39 1.79
CA GLN A 238 23.82 -12.05 2.22
C GLN A 238 22.32 -11.72 2.02
N VAL A 239 21.50 -12.69 1.60
CA VAL A 239 20.04 -12.57 1.52
C VAL A 239 19.43 -13.37 2.67
N THR A 240 18.50 -12.76 3.40
CA THR A 240 17.91 -13.38 4.59
C THR A 240 17.08 -14.62 4.27
N ILE A 241 17.03 -15.58 5.20
CA ILE A 241 16.21 -16.79 5.09
C ILE A 241 14.72 -16.43 4.85
N ARG A 242 14.25 -15.37 5.48
CA ARG A 242 12.89 -14.86 5.32
C ARG A 242 12.58 -14.49 3.87
N THR A 243 13.45 -13.71 3.25
CA THR A 243 13.34 -13.31 1.83
C THR A 243 13.42 -14.53 0.90
N LYS A 244 14.39 -15.42 1.14
CA LYS A 244 14.53 -16.69 0.40
C LYS A 244 13.28 -17.57 0.47
N ALA A 245 12.63 -17.63 1.65
CA ALA A 245 11.41 -18.41 1.82
C ALA A 245 10.25 -17.90 0.94
N VAL A 246 10.09 -16.57 0.82
CA VAL A 246 9.07 -15.97 -0.07
C VAL A 246 9.38 -16.28 -1.53
N ILE A 247 10.64 -16.14 -1.94
CA ILE A 247 11.08 -16.45 -3.31
C ILE A 247 10.86 -17.95 -3.61
N ALA A 248 11.23 -18.85 -2.70
CA ALA A 248 11.04 -20.29 -2.86
C ALA A 248 9.54 -20.66 -2.97
N LEU A 249 8.69 -20.07 -2.14
CA LEU A 249 7.24 -20.25 -2.21
C LEU A 249 6.70 -19.87 -3.60
N GLY A 250 7.16 -18.75 -4.15
CA GLY A 250 6.82 -18.32 -5.51
C GLY A 250 7.18 -19.37 -6.56
N GLY A 251 8.35 -20.01 -6.44
CA GLY A 251 8.79 -21.09 -7.35
C GLY A 251 7.87 -22.32 -7.30
N VAL A 252 7.38 -22.69 -6.11
CA VAL A 252 6.39 -23.76 -5.94
C VAL A 252 5.05 -23.35 -6.56
N GLN A 253 4.57 -22.15 -6.23
CA GLN A 253 3.28 -21.64 -6.71
C GLN A 253 3.24 -21.41 -8.22
N TYR A 254 4.37 -21.11 -8.85
CA TYR A 254 4.47 -20.96 -10.31
C TYR A 254 3.97 -22.18 -11.07
N LYS A 255 4.28 -23.38 -10.56
CA LYS A 255 3.89 -24.66 -11.17
C LYS A 255 2.50 -25.14 -10.75
N THR A 256 1.96 -24.65 -9.64
CA THR A 256 0.74 -25.16 -9.02
C THR A 256 -0.43 -24.17 -9.11
N ALA A 257 -0.39 -23.08 -8.38
CA ALA A 257 -1.52 -22.17 -8.17
C ALA A 257 -1.57 -20.98 -9.16
N TYR A 258 -0.43 -20.59 -9.75
CA TYR A 258 -0.32 -19.37 -10.57
C TYR A 258 -1.21 -19.37 -11.82
N PRO A 259 -1.28 -20.45 -12.64
CA PRO A 259 -2.15 -20.45 -13.81
C PRO A 259 -3.63 -20.26 -13.47
N GLU A 260 -4.08 -20.81 -12.32
CA GLU A 260 -5.44 -20.65 -11.84
C GLU A 260 -5.70 -19.23 -11.34
N ALA A 261 -4.77 -18.66 -10.58
CA ALA A 261 -4.86 -17.28 -10.13
C ALA A 261 -5.03 -16.32 -11.32
N LEU A 262 -4.25 -16.50 -12.39
CA LEU A 262 -4.37 -15.67 -13.60
C LEU A 262 -5.73 -15.79 -14.29
N ARG A 263 -6.32 -16.98 -14.33
CA ARG A 263 -7.68 -17.17 -14.92
C ARG A 263 -8.74 -16.38 -14.15
N LYS A 264 -8.59 -16.26 -12.82
CA LYS A 264 -9.55 -15.55 -11.94
C LYS A 264 -9.43 -14.02 -12.01
N GLU A 265 -8.31 -13.49 -12.47
CA GLU A 265 -8.05 -12.05 -12.50
C GLU A 265 -9.13 -11.27 -13.29
N THR A 266 -9.49 -11.74 -14.48
CA THR A 266 -10.51 -11.08 -15.32
C THR A 266 -11.88 -11.09 -14.65
N ALA A 267 -12.25 -12.19 -14.00
CA ALA A 267 -13.51 -12.30 -13.28
C ALA A 267 -13.56 -11.29 -12.10
N TRP A 268 -12.46 -11.16 -11.35
CA TRP A 268 -12.35 -10.19 -10.26
C TRP A 268 -12.45 -8.74 -10.75
N LYS A 269 -11.74 -8.39 -11.81
CA LYS A 269 -11.84 -7.05 -12.43
C LYS A 269 -13.27 -6.74 -12.91
N SER A 270 -13.98 -7.74 -13.42
CA SER A 270 -15.38 -7.59 -13.84
C SER A 270 -16.32 -7.43 -12.63
N GLU A 271 -16.07 -8.13 -11.52
CA GLU A 271 -16.83 -7.96 -10.28
C GLU A 271 -16.68 -6.55 -9.72
N LEU A 272 -15.44 -6.02 -9.66
CA LEU A 272 -15.21 -4.64 -9.23
C LEU A 272 -15.94 -3.63 -10.11
N ARG A 273 -15.91 -3.80 -11.44
CA ARG A 273 -16.65 -2.89 -12.35
C ARG A 273 -18.15 -2.88 -12.05
N ARG A 274 -18.76 -4.06 -11.89
CA ARG A 274 -20.20 -4.18 -11.54
C ARG A 274 -20.50 -3.54 -10.19
N THR A 275 -19.65 -3.76 -9.19
CA THR A 275 -19.81 -3.14 -7.86
C THR A 275 -19.79 -1.61 -7.97
N PHE A 276 -18.87 -1.06 -8.75
CA PHE A 276 -18.77 0.39 -8.96
C PHE A 276 -19.92 1.00 -9.81
N GLU A 277 -20.80 0.22 -10.38
CA GLU A 277 -22.08 0.74 -10.95
C GLU A 277 -23.05 1.15 -9.85
N HIS A 278 -22.92 0.56 -8.65
CA HIS A 278 -23.84 0.76 -7.53
C HIS A 278 -23.27 1.60 -6.39
N VAL A 279 -21.94 1.69 -6.28
CA VAL A 279 -21.24 2.49 -5.25
C VAL A 279 -20.12 3.32 -5.89
N ASP A 280 -19.81 4.46 -5.26
CA ASP A 280 -18.74 5.35 -5.73
C ASP A 280 -17.37 4.86 -5.26
N PHE A 281 -17.32 4.36 -4.02
CA PHE A 281 -16.11 3.79 -3.42
C PHE A 281 -16.45 2.54 -2.61
N ILE A 282 -15.42 1.67 -2.41
CA ILE A 282 -15.49 0.55 -1.48
C ILE A 282 -14.68 0.92 -0.24
N ALA A 283 -15.18 0.58 0.95
CA ALA A 283 -14.54 0.89 2.22
C ALA A 283 -14.36 -0.36 3.10
N LEU A 284 -13.17 -0.50 3.67
CA LEU A 284 -12.83 -1.53 4.65
C LEU A 284 -11.58 -1.08 5.45
N PRO A 285 -11.27 -1.70 6.59
CA PRO A 285 -10.00 -1.41 7.25
C PRO A 285 -8.81 -1.85 6.39
N THR A 286 -7.74 -1.04 6.38
CA THR A 286 -6.48 -1.41 5.69
C THR A 286 -5.87 -2.65 6.31
N LEU A 287 -5.90 -2.73 7.64
CA LEU A 287 -5.44 -3.87 8.44
C LEU A 287 -6.58 -4.39 9.31
N LYS A 288 -6.67 -5.71 9.48
CA LYS A 288 -7.67 -6.35 10.36
C LYS A 288 -7.44 -6.06 11.85
N ASN A 289 -6.24 -5.66 12.23
CA ASN A 289 -5.85 -5.39 13.62
C ASN A 289 -4.75 -4.35 13.67
N LEU A 290 -4.40 -3.89 14.88
CA LEU A 290 -3.24 -3.04 15.09
C LEU A 290 -1.95 -3.74 14.67
N PRO A 291 -0.90 -2.99 14.27
CA PRO A 291 0.39 -3.55 13.92
C PRO A 291 0.94 -4.42 15.07
N PRO A 292 1.44 -5.63 14.82
CA PRO A 292 2.00 -6.47 15.86
C PRO A 292 3.32 -5.88 16.42
N HIS A 293 3.69 -6.29 17.63
CA HIS A 293 4.97 -5.93 18.21
C HIS A 293 6.12 -6.56 17.43
N VAL A 294 7.24 -5.84 17.36
CA VAL A 294 8.51 -6.36 16.83
C VAL A 294 8.95 -7.54 17.68
N PRO A 295 9.18 -8.72 17.09
CA PRO A 295 9.63 -9.88 17.86
C PRO A 295 11.03 -9.68 18.42
N LEU A 296 11.27 -10.15 19.67
CA LEU A 296 12.54 -9.97 20.40
C LEU A 296 13.75 -10.56 19.66
N PHE A 297 13.55 -11.66 18.94
CA PHE A 297 14.63 -12.39 18.26
C PHE A 297 14.65 -12.16 16.74
N GLY A 298 14.10 -11.02 16.27
CA GLY A 298 14.01 -10.71 14.85
C GLY A 298 12.82 -11.39 14.13
N GLY A 299 12.61 -11.02 12.87
CA GLY A 299 11.49 -11.53 12.08
C GLY A 299 11.74 -12.95 11.57
N THR A 300 10.78 -13.83 11.83
CA THR A 300 10.74 -15.19 11.28
C THR A 300 9.78 -15.27 10.09
N VAL A 301 9.86 -16.33 9.28
CA VAL A 301 8.91 -16.61 8.21
C VAL A 301 7.48 -16.70 8.76
N ALA A 302 7.28 -17.35 9.90
CA ALA A 302 5.97 -17.45 10.55
C ALA A 302 5.44 -16.07 10.99
N PHE A 303 6.30 -15.19 11.49
CA PHE A 303 5.93 -13.83 11.84
C PHE A 303 5.47 -13.03 10.61
N GLU A 304 6.20 -13.10 9.49
CA GLU A 304 5.80 -12.45 8.24
C GLU A 304 4.46 -12.99 7.70
N ALA A 305 4.25 -14.30 7.77
CA ALA A 305 2.97 -14.91 7.37
C ALA A 305 1.80 -14.38 8.22
N ARG A 306 2.00 -14.22 9.54
CA ARG A 306 1.00 -13.63 10.44
C ARG A 306 0.76 -12.15 10.14
N ALA A 307 1.80 -11.38 9.88
CA ALA A 307 1.69 -9.97 9.49
C ALA A 307 0.96 -9.83 8.14
N LEU A 308 1.27 -10.70 7.18
CA LEU A 308 0.61 -10.76 5.88
C LEU A 308 -0.91 -11.04 6.01
N ALA A 309 -1.31 -11.91 6.93
CA ALA A 309 -2.71 -12.28 7.16
C ALA A 309 -3.56 -11.13 7.74
N LEU A 310 -2.92 -10.07 8.27
CA LEU A 310 -3.64 -8.91 8.80
C LEU A 310 -4.09 -7.92 7.73
N GLN A 311 -3.50 -7.93 6.54
CA GLN A 311 -3.78 -6.91 5.52
C GLN A 311 -5.00 -7.24 4.65
N ASN A 312 -5.72 -6.19 4.24
CA ASN A 312 -6.86 -6.26 3.33
C ASN A 312 -6.56 -5.56 1.98
N THR A 313 -5.32 -5.60 1.52
CA THR A 313 -4.82 -4.73 0.46
C THR A 313 -4.63 -5.41 -0.89
N GLN A 314 -4.38 -6.71 -0.90
CA GLN A 314 -3.91 -7.46 -2.08
C GLN A 314 -4.95 -7.54 -3.21
N ALA A 315 -6.24 -7.71 -2.88
CA ALA A 315 -7.33 -7.75 -3.85
C ALA A 315 -7.41 -6.48 -4.71
N VAL A 316 -7.01 -5.34 -4.15
CA VAL A 316 -6.95 -4.05 -4.84
C VAL A 316 -5.90 -4.05 -5.95
N ASN A 317 -4.69 -4.58 -5.68
CA ASN A 317 -3.65 -4.72 -6.70
C ASN A 317 -4.10 -5.63 -7.83
N PHE A 318 -4.74 -6.76 -7.48
CA PHE A 318 -5.27 -7.73 -8.43
C PHE A 318 -6.40 -7.16 -9.30
N GLY A 319 -7.15 -6.19 -8.76
CA GLY A 319 -8.17 -5.43 -9.49
C GLY A 319 -7.62 -4.27 -10.32
N GLU A 320 -6.32 -3.95 -10.22
CA GLU A 320 -5.65 -2.82 -10.88
C GLU A 320 -6.23 -1.44 -10.52
N VAL A 321 -7.02 -1.33 -9.46
CA VAL A 321 -7.74 -0.11 -9.04
C VAL A 321 -6.92 0.70 -8.02
N PRO A 322 -7.14 2.02 -7.90
CA PRO A 322 -6.49 2.84 -6.89
C PRO A 322 -7.10 2.60 -5.52
N ALA A 323 -6.29 2.77 -4.47
CA ALA A 323 -6.76 2.76 -3.09
C ALA A 323 -5.95 3.70 -2.20
N LEU A 324 -6.65 4.27 -1.22
CA LEU A 324 -6.15 5.24 -0.28
C LEU A 324 -6.27 4.68 1.14
N ALA A 325 -5.15 4.60 1.86
CA ALA A 325 -5.13 4.36 3.30
C ALA A 325 -5.15 5.70 4.04
N ILE A 326 -6.12 5.88 4.94
CA ILE A 326 -6.36 7.13 5.67
C ILE A 326 -6.32 6.82 7.15
N PRO A 327 -5.50 7.51 7.97
CA PRO A 327 -5.53 7.35 9.41
C PRO A 327 -6.87 7.86 9.99
N ILE A 328 -7.48 7.06 10.84
CA ILE A 328 -8.72 7.39 11.54
C ILE A 328 -8.56 7.09 13.04
N PRO A 329 -9.21 7.85 13.94
CA PRO A 329 -9.15 7.60 15.37
C PRO A 329 -9.67 6.21 15.74
N ILE A 330 -9.05 5.58 16.73
CA ILE A 330 -9.55 4.35 17.35
C ILE A 330 -9.55 4.50 18.87
N ALA A 331 -10.69 4.22 19.48
CA ALA A 331 -10.85 4.31 20.93
C ALA A 331 -10.33 3.05 21.65
N HIS A 332 -9.92 3.22 22.91
CA HIS A 332 -9.58 2.13 23.83
C HIS A 332 -8.50 1.16 23.31
N GLN A 333 -7.51 1.67 22.57
CA GLN A 333 -6.38 0.91 22.07
C GLN A 333 -5.04 1.52 22.49
N SER A 334 -3.97 0.74 22.39
CA SER A 334 -2.59 1.17 22.74
C SER A 334 -1.99 2.19 21.76
N VAL A 335 -2.56 2.29 20.56
CA VAL A 335 -2.23 3.33 19.56
C VAL A 335 -3.49 4.13 19.24
N PRO A 336 -3.39 5.45 18.99
CA PRO A 336 -4.55 6.33 18.88
C PRO A 336 -5.26 6.26 17.53
N VAL A 337 -4.67 5.60 16.53
CA VAL A 337 -5.20 5.54 15.17
C VAL A 337 -5.17 4.13 14.60
N THR A 338 -6.12 3.87 13.72
CA THR A 338 -6.14 2.75 12.77
C THR A 338 -6.27 3.32 11.36
N SER A 339 -6.59 2.51 10.36
CA SER A 339 -6.65 3.00 8.97
C SER A 339 -7.88 2.51 8.24
N LEU A 340 -8.64 3.45 7.71
CA LEU A 340 -9.67 3.22 6.69
C LEU A 340 -8.99 3.09 5.32
N GLN A 341 -9.32 2.05 4.57
CA GLN A 341 -9.00 1.93 3.16
C GLN A 341 -10.23 2.29 2.32
N LEU A 342 -10.10 3.33 1.48
CA LEU A 342 -11.05 3.62 0.40
C LEU A 342 -10.47 3.10 -0.91
N VAL A 343 -11.31 2.43 -1.71
CA VAL A 343 -10.96 1.89 -3.03
C VAL A 343 -11.83 2.56 -4.07
N GLY A 344 -11.22 3.10 -5.11
CA GLY A 344 -11.91 3.78 -6.21
C GLY A 344 -11.87 3.02 -7.52
N ARG A 345 -12.59 3.54 -8.53
CA ARG A 345 -12.52 3.05 -9.91
C ARG A 345 -11.13 3.29 -10.50
N ARG A 346 -10.75 2.55 -11.52
CA ARG A 346 -9.50 2.81 -12.25
C ARG A 346 -9.47 4.27 -12.74
N PHE A 347 -8.33 4.92 -12.52
CA PHE A 347 -8.04 6.31 -12.89
C PHE A 347 -8.89 7.37 -12.18
N ALA A 348 -9.52 7.02 -11.04
CA ALA A 348 -10.31 7.94 -10.21
C ALA A 348 -9.52 8.44 -8.97
N GLU A 349 -8.20 8.59 -9.06
CA GLU A 349 -7.37 9.03 -7.94
C GLU A 349 -7.78 10.39 -7.39
N ALA A 350 -8.20 11.31 -8.27
CA ALA A 350 -8.63 12.65 -7.87
C ALA A 350 -9.93 12.60 -7.04
N ASP A 351 -10.92 11.81 -7.50
CA ASP A 351 -12.17 11.61 -6.78
C ASP A 351 -11.94 10.86 -5.45
N LEU A 352 -11.05 9.87 -5.48
CA LEU A 352 -10.67 9.09 -4.30
C LEU A 352 -10.00 9.98 -3.23
N LEU A 353 -9.09 10.87 -3.63
CA LEU A 353 -8.46 11.84 -2.74
C LEU A 353 -9.46 12.88 -2.24
N ASN A 354 -10.45 13.29 -3.04
CA ASN A 354 -11.52 14.14 -2.58
C ASN A 354 -12.39 13.45 -1.50
N ALA A 355 -12.77 12.19 -1.70
CA ALA A 355 -13.45 11.41 -0.68
C ALA A 355 -12.60 11.29 0.60
N GLY A 356 -11.28 11.06 0.44
CA GLY A 356 -10.33 11.05 1.55
C GLY A 356 -10.29 12.37 2.31
N ARG A 357 -10.33 13.52 1.61
CA ARG A 357 -10.40 14.86 2.23
C ARG A 357 -11.65 15.03 3.10
N LEU A 358 -12.79 14.52 2.64
CA LEU A 358 -14.03 14.57 3.40
C LEU A 358 -13.93 13.74 4.69
N VAL A 359 -13.34 12.53 4.61
CA VAL A 359 -13.05 11.70 5.79
C VAL A 359 -12.09 12.43 6.74
N GLU A 360 -10.96 12.93 6.24
CA GLU A 360 -9.95 13.62 7.05
C GLU A 360 -10.56 14.82 7.80
N ALA A 361 -11.37 15.63 7.14
CA ALA A 361 -12.05 16.76 7.75
C ALA A 361 -13.04 16.31 8.84
N ALA A 362 -13.80 15.26 8.60
CA ALA A 362 -14.79 14.75 9.54
C ALA A 362 -14.16 14.16 10.82
N VAL A 363 -13.04 13.46 10.71
CA VAL A 363 -12.38 12.83 11.87
C VAL A 363 -11.53 13.81 12.69
N LYS A 364 -11.03 14.91 12.08
CA LYS A 364 -10.29 15.98 12.79
C LYS A 364 -11.20 16.86 13.66
N ASN A 365 -12.50 16.91 13.38
CA ASN A 365 -13.47 17.72 14.08
C ASN A 365 -14.15 16.98 15.27
N ARG A 366 -13.67 15.80 15.60
CA ARG A 366 -14.12 14.98 16.74
C ARG A 366 -13.04 14.94 17.82
#